data_3f5f82f896bdf5cfcf2d6362a6aab11d
#
_entry.id   3f5f82f896bdf5cfcf2d6362a6aab11d
#
_cell.length_a   1.000
_cell.length_b   1.000
_cell.length_c   1.000
_cell.angle_alpha   90.00
_cell.angle_beta   90.00
_cell.angle_gamma   90.00
#
_symmetry.space_group_name_H-M   'P 1'
#
loop_
_entity.id
_entity.type
_entity.pdbx_description
1 polymer ?
#
loop_
_entity_poly.entity_id
_entity_poly.type
_entity_poly.pdbx_seq_one_letter_code
_entity_poly.pdbx_strand_id
1 'polypeptide(L)'
;MRVAFIKTMIGAWSITFVLSFSWPSISLLFLLLLPITIIGFYDMHQTKHALWRTFPVVGRGRWFMEAVRPFLRQYFFESETDGKPISRMFRSVIYQRAKGQRDTIPYGTKVDTQRVGYEWIGHSMGAVHYDDSLAVPRITIGGPDCKQPYESSIFNVSAMSFGSLSDNAVRALNKGAKMGGFSHNTGEGSISPYHLEHGGDLVWQIGTGYFGCRDEDGNFCPKRFNKNSADKRVKMIEIKLSQGAKPGHGGILPANKNSIEIAEIRHVEAGTTVESPPAHNAFSTPLEMMHFITKLRELSGGKPVGFKLSVGRKSEFVAVCKAMVKTGVKPDFITVDGGEGGTGAAPLEYSNSVGMPLREALVFVVDVLTGFGLKKDIKVIASGKTFTGFHLVKNLSIGADVCNSARGMMVALGCVQSLVCNTNECPTGIATQDPELKAGLVVEDKALRIFRYHQKTVDATMDIISSAGLKHPDHLNRSHIFRRISQTEIK
;
A
#
# COMPACT_ATOMS: atom_id res chain seq x y z
N MET A 1 39.94 -6.92 25.62
CA MET A 1 38.63 -7.55 26.01
C MET A 1 38.68 -9.05 25.95
N ARG A 2 39.26 -9.72 24.91
CA ARG A 2 39.40 -11.20 24.84
C ARG A 2 40.12 -11.78 26.04
N VAL A 3 41.31 -11.22 26.39
CA VAL A 3 42.09 -11.65 27.57
C VAL A 3 41.31 -11.42 28.86
N ALA A 4 40.57 -10.30 28.96
CA ALA A 4 39.71 -10.02 30.12
C ALA A 4 38.62 -11.10 30.28
N PHE A 5 37.95 -11.46 29.18
CA PHE A 5 36.94 -12.53 29.18
C PHE A 5 37.52 -13.86 29.69
N ILE A 6 38.70 -14.29 29.17
CA ILE A 6 39.34 -15.52 29.58
C ILE A 6 39.64 -15.47 31.10
N LYS A 7 40.27 -14.38 31.60
CA LYS A 7 40.58 -14.20 33.00
C LYS A 7 39.30 -14.23 33.89
N THR A 8 38.25 -13.56 33.46
CA THR A 8 36.95 -13.54 34.18
C THR A 8 36.36 -14.95 34.25
N MET A 9 36.38 -15.68 33.12
CA MET A 9 35.85 -17.05 33.08
C MET A 9 36.67 -17.99 34.00
N ILE A 10 37.99 -17.95 33.93
CA ILE A 10 38.86 -18.76 34.83
C ILE A 10 38.52 -18.43 36.28
N GLY A 11 38.45 -17.14 36.64
CA GLY A 11 38.09 -16.72 38.02
C GLY A 11 36.71 -17.22 38.44
N ALA A 12 35.70 -17.06 37.56
CA ALA A 12 34.32 -17.50 37.86
C ALA A 12 34.24 -19.01 38.05
N TRP A 13 34.90 -19.82 37.20
CA TRP A 13 34.97 -21.26 37.33
C TRP A 13 35.67 -21.67 38.64
N SER A 14 36.84 -21.07 38.98
CA SER A 14 37.59 -21.33 40.18
C SER A 14 36.81 -20.99 41.47
N ILE A 15 36.18 -19.81 41.50
CA ILE A 15 35.37 -19.39 42.63
C ILE A 15 34.17 -20.32 42.84
N THR A 16 33.43 -20.62 41.76
CA THR A 16 32.27 -21.53 41.80
C THR A 16 32.70 -22.92 42.30
N PHE A 17 33.83 -23.42 41.82
CA PHE A 17 34.37 -24.72 42.23
C PHE A 17 34.69 -24.72 43.75
N VAL A 18 35.42 -23.75 44.26
CA VAL A 18 35.77 -23.67 45.67
C VAL A 18 34.52 -23.52 46.55
N LEU A 19 33.60 -22.64 46.17
CA LEU A 19 32.39 -22.41 46.97
C LEU A 19 31.44 -23.61 46.95
N SER A 20 31.44 -24.44 45.94
CA SER A 20 30.60 -25.65 45.85
C SER A 20 30.90 -26.69 46.92
N PHE A 21 32.08 -26.66 47.51
CA PHE A 21 32.41 -27.53 48.69
C PHE A 21 31.73 -27.11 49.95
N SER A 22 31.51 -25.80 50.16
CA SER A 22 30.83 -25.26 51.33
C SER A 22 29.31 -25.17 51.13
N TRP A 23 28.85 -24.88 49.92
CA TRP A 23 27.44 -24.74 49.53
C TRP A 23 27.12 -25.50 48.26
N PRO A 24 26.70 -26.78 48.34
CA PRO A 24 26.45 -27.62 47.15
C PRO A 24 25.52 -27.04 46.12
N SER A 25 24.56 -26.18 46.51
CA SER A 25 23.64 -25.50 45.58
C SER A 25 24.35 -24.53 44.62
N ILE A 26 25.54 -24.04 44.94
CA ILE A 26 26.34 -23.16 44.03
C ILE A 26 26.81 -23.93 42.82
N SER A 27 26.89 -25.25 42.86
CA SER A 27 27.22 -26.07 41.65
C SER A 27 26.26 -25.86 40.52
N LEU A 28 25.03 -25.42 40.75
CA LEU A 28 24.07 -25.04 39.69
C LEU A 28 24.58 -23.90 38.78
N LEU A 29 25.50 -23.06 39.31
CA LEU A 29 26.13 -22.02 38.49
C LEU A 29 26.96 -22.58 37.33
N PHE A 30 27.45 -23.83 37.42
CA PHE A 30 28.12 -24.47 36.30
C PHE A 30 27.23 -24.62 35.05
N LEU A 31 25.92 -24.83 35.26
CA LEU A 31 24.95 -24.87 34.17
C LEU A 31 24.84 -23.52 33.41
N LEU A 32 25.16 -22.41 34.07
CA LEU A 32 25.21 -21.08 33.45
C LEU A 32 26.59 -20.77 32.88
N LEU A 33 27.67 -21.12 33.58
CA LEU A 33 29.04 -20.82 33.20
C LEU A 33 29.46 -21.62 31.95
N LEU A 34 29.00 -22.85 31.81
CA LEU A 34 29.36 -23.71 30.69
C LEU A 34 28.90 -23.11 29.31
N PRO A 35 27.62 -22.78 29.09
CA PRO A 35 27.20 -22.20 27.82
C PRO A 35 27.83 -20.82 27.56
N ILE A 36 28.03 -19.97 28.59
CA ILE A 36 28.72 -18.69 28.42
C ILE A 36 30.17 -18.90 27.96
N THR A 37 30.86 -19.87 28.53
CA THR A 37 32.23 -20.20 28.15
C THR A 37 32.30 -20.71 26.71
N ILE A 38 31.44 -21.66 26.34
CA ILE A 38 31.35 -22.20 24.97
C ILE A 38 31.09 -21.10 23.95
N ILE A 39 30.06 -20.25 24.23
CA ILE A 39 29.71 -19.14 23.35
C ILE A 39 30.85 -18.13 23.23
N GLY A 40 31.53 -17.82 24.34
CA GLY A 40 32.64 -16.88 24.33
C GLY A 40 33.87 -17.42 23.52
N PHE A 41 34.17 -18.69 23.64
CA PHE A 41 35.22 -19.32 22.83
C PHE A 41 34.84 -19.37 21.34
N TYR A 42 33.59 -19.75 21.03
CA TYR A 42 33.07 -19.67 19.66
C TYR A 42 33.22 -18.24 19.09
N ASP A 43 32.81 -17.23 19.85
CA ASP A 43 32.86 -15.83 19.43
C ASP A 43 34.29 -15.38 19.12
N MET A 44 35.28 -15.83 19.90
CA MET A 44 36.68 -15.49 19.69
C MET A 44 37.29 -16.13 18.41
N HIS A 45 36.73 -17.24 17.95
CA HIS A 45 37.30 -18.00 16.81
C HIS A 45 36.52 -17.79 15.52
N GLN A 46 35.21 -17.47 15.56
CA GLN A 46 34.43 -17.20 14.36
C GLN A 46 35.00 -16.00 13.58
N THR A 47 34.74 -15.95 12.24
CA THR A 47 35.31 -14.94 11.33
C THR A 47 34.28 -13.92 10.85
N LYS A 48 32.99 -14.18 11.03
CA LYS A 48 31.87 -13.37 10.44
C LYS A 48 31.64 -12.04 11.16
N HIS A 49 31.86 -11.97 12.48
CA HIS A 49 31.51 -10.81 13.31
C HIS A 49 32.72 -10.31 14.11
N ALA A 50 33.38 -9.25 13.65
CA ALA A 50 34.53 -8.66 14.32
C ALA A 50 34.24 -8.22 15.77
N LEU A 51 33.04 -7.68 16.01
CA LEU A 51 32.63 -7.23 17.35
C LEU A 51 32.55 -8.40 18.34
N TRP A 52 32.03 -9.56 17.94
CA TRP A 52 31.99 -10.75 18.82
C TRP A 52 33.40 -11.25 19.11
N ARG A 53 34.28 -11.23 18.11
CA ARG A 53 35.69 -11.60 18.35
C ARG A 53 36.41 -10.72 19.36
N THR A 54 36.09 -9.43 19.36
CA THR A 54 36.72 -8.45 20.26
C THR A 54 36.09 -8.46 21.63
N PHE A 55 34.74 -8.61 21.71
CA PHE A 55 33.92 -8.60 22.92
C PHE A 55 33.09 -9.89 23.03
N PRO A 56 33.74 -11.02 23.40
CA PRO A 56 33.04 -12.32 23.47
C PRO A 56 31.81 -12.23 24.37
N VAL A 57 30.71 -12.87 23.96
CA VAL A 57 29.40 -12.89 24.61
C VAL A 57 28.73 -11.51 24.62
N VAL A 58 29.37 -10.50 25.24
CA VAL A 58 28.80 -9.14 25.39
C VAL A 58 28.51 -8.48 24.03
N GLY A 59 29.36 -8.72 23.02
CA GLY A 59 29.18 -8.20 21.68
C GLY A 59 27.87 -8.64 21.01
N ARG A 60 27.28 -9.76 21.43
CA ARG A 60 25.97 -10.24 20.95
C ARG A 60 24.81 -9.34 21.38
N GLY A 61 24.96 -8.66 22.51
CA GLY A 61 23.95 -7.71 23.03
C GLY A 61 23.60 -6.60 22.02
N ARG A 62 24.57 -6.18 21.19
CA ARG A 62 24.31 -5.23 20.12
C ARG A 62 23.27 -5.75 19.12
N TRP A 63 23.41 -6.98 18.64
CA TRP A 63 22.46 -7.59 17.70
C TRP A 63 21.09 -7.78 18.31
N PHE A 64 21.04 -8.18 19.57
CA PHE A 64 19.79 -8.24 20.33
C PHE A 64 19.11 -6.85 20.38
N MET A 65 19.86 -5.80 20.71
CA MET A 65 19.31 -4.45 20.73
C MET A 65 18.86 -3.96 19.35
N GLU A 66 19.59 -4.28 18.27
CA GLU A 66 19.15 -3.96 16.90
C GLU A 66 17.85 -4.71 16.54
N ALA A 67 17.69 -5.96 16.93
CA ALA A 67 16.47 -6.73 16.69
C ALA A 67 15.26 -6.17 17.47
N VAL A 68 15.46 -5.72 18.69
CA VAL A 68 14.39 -5.17 19.57
C VAL A 68 14.08 -3.71 19.25
N ARG A 69 15.04 -2.96 18.71
CA ARG A 69 14.93 -1.51 18.44
C ARG A 69 13.67 -1.10 17.67
N PRO A 70 13.22 -1.78 16.58
CA PRO A 70 12.01 -1.38 15.84
C PRO A 70 10.78 -1.37 16.74
N PHE A 71 10.65 -2.36 17.63
CA PHE A 71 9.54 -2.48 18.57
C PHE A 71 9.59 -1.39 19.64
N LEU A 72 10.75 -1.21 20.27
CA LEU A 72 10.95 -0.16 21.29
C LEU A 72 10.64 1.22 20.69
N ARG A 73 11.16 1.51 19.49
CA ARG A 73 10.91 2.78 18.82
C ARG A 73 9.43 2.99 18.55
N GLN A 74 8.74 1.98 17.97
CA GLN A 74 7.34 2.11 17.58
C GLN A 74 6.39 2.25 18.77
N TYR A 75 6.65 1.54 19.88
CA TYR A 75 5.72 1.49 21.00
C TYR A 75 6.03 2.47 22.13
N PHE A 76 7.30 2.89 22.29
CA PHE A 76 7.72 3.71 23.43
C PHE A 76 8.26 5.08 23.06
N PHE A 77 8.91 5.22 21.90
CA PHE A 77 9.62 6.45 21.54
C PHE A 77 9.03 7.21 20.36
N GLU A 78 8.17 6.58 19.54
CA GLU A 78 7.55 7.25 18.39
C GLU A 78 6.49 8.26 18.89
N SER A 79 6.64 9.54 18.46
CA SER A 79 5.61 10.54 18.72
C SER A 79 4.35 10.27 17.88
N GLU A 80 3.25 10.94 18.21
CA GLU A 80 1.97 10.80 17.49
C GLU A 80 2.10 11.14 16.00
N THR A 81 2.98 12.06 15.61
CA THR A 81 3.05 12.64 14.25
C THR A 81 4.25 12.19 13.43
N ASP A 82 5.32 11.66 14.02
CA ASP A 82 6.63 11.47 13.37
C ASP A 82 6.87 10.08 12.76
N GLY A 83 6.03 9.10 13.07
CA GLY A 83 6.21 7.73 12.63
C GLY A 83 6.20 7.56 11.11
N LYS A 84 7.09 6.69 10.60
CA LYS A 84 7.25 6.35 9.18
C LYS A 84 7.09 4.83 8.98
N PRO A 85 6.50 4.40 7.86
CA PRO A 85 5.90 5.17 6.77
C PRO A 85 4.53 5.79 7.10
N ILE A 86 3.83 5.33 8.15
CA ILE A 86 2.53 5.83 8.62
C ILE A 86 2.66 6.22 10.09
N SER A 87 2.36 7.48 10.43
CA SER A 87 2.44 7.96 11.82
C SER A 87 1.44 7.26 12.73
N ARG A 88 1.73 7.27 14.05
CA ARG A 88 0.87 6.68 15.07
C ARG A 88 -0.55 7.25 15.01
N MET A 89 -0.69 8.56 14.83
CA MET A 89 -1.98 9.24 14.72
C MET A 89 -2.85 8.64 13.61
N PHE A 90 -2.28 8.43 12.41
CA PHE A 90 -3.04 7.84 11.30
C PHE A 90 -3.32 6.34 11.52
N ARG A 91 -2.38 5.58 12.08
CA ARG A 91 -2.66 4.18 12.44
C ARG A 91 -3.79 4.08 13.46
N SER A 92 -3.78 4.94 14.47
CA SER A 92 -4.80 4.95 15.53
C SER A 92 -6.21 5.22 14.99
N VAL A 93 -6.40 6.25 14.16
CA VAL A 93 -7.71 6.55 13.60
C VAL A 93 -8.22 5.44 12.68
N ILE A 94 -7.31 4.80 11.90
CA ILE A 94 -7.69 3.66 11.06
C ILE A 94 -8.15 2.48 11.95
N TYR A 95 -7.39 2.13 13.00
CA TYR A 95 -7.77 1.06 13.92
C TYR A 95 -9.10 1.34 14.62
N GLN A 96 -9.31 2.56 15.10
CA GLN A 96 -10.55 2.96 15.77
C GLN A 96 -11.75 2.82 14.83
N ARG A 97 -11.65 3.36 13.61
CA ARG A 97 -12.70 3.23 12.59
C ARG A 97 -12.97 1.78 12.22
N ALA A 98 -11.92 1.01 11.96
CA ALA A 98 -12.04 -0.41 11.60
C ALA A 98 -12.72 -1.23 12.71
N LYS A 99 -12.44 -0.95 13.98
CA LYS A 99 -13.04 -1.62 15.14
C LYS A 99 -14.42 -1.07 15.52
N GLY A 100 -14.89 0.00 14.89
CA GLY A 100 -16.12 0.68 15.26
C GLY A 100 -16.03 1.41 16.61
N GLN A 101 -14.82 1.78 17.02
CA GLN A 101 -14.57 2.56 18.23
C GLN A 101 -14.73 4.05 17.97
N ARG A 102 -14.81 4.84 19.05
CA ARG A 102 -14.84 6.30 18.97
C ARG A 102 -13.51 6.81 18.41
N ASP A 103 -13.57 7.62 17.35
CA ASP A 103 -12.41 8.21 16.66
C ASP A 103 -12.28 9.73 16.88
N THR A 104 -13.11 10.31 17.77
CA THR A 104 -12.98 11.70 18.23
C THR A 104 -11.89 11.84 19.27
N ILE A 105 -11.22 13.00 19.28
CA ILE A 105 -10.13 13.30 20.22
C ILE A 105 -10.49 14.55 21.06
N PRO A 106 -10.11 14.58 22.33
CA PRO A 106 -10.23 15.79 23.18
C PRO A 106 -9.08 16.78 22.93
N TYR A 107 -9.19 17.96 23.54
CA TYR A 107 -8.21 19.06 23.60
C TYR A 107 -7.88 19.78 22.28
N GLY A 108 -8.29 19.32 21.11
CA GLY A 108 -8.08 20.00 19.84
C GLY A 108 -6.88 19.47 19.04
N THR A 109 -6.23 20.36 18.27
CA THR A 109 -5.20 19.96 17.28
C THR A 109 -3.94 19.37 17.93
N LYS A 110 -3.43 18.30 17.32
CA LYS A 110 -2.16 17.64 17.69
C LYS A 110 -0.99 18.00 16.76
N VAL A 111 -1.22 18.85 15.78
CA VAL A 111 -0.21 19.23 14.78
C VAL A 111 0.13 20.72 14.90
N ASP A 112 1.36 21.06 14.56
CA ASP A 112 1.76 22.46 14.45
C ASP A 112 1.15 23.09 13.21
N THR A 113 0.14 23.94 13.41
CA THR A 113 -0.59 24.66 12.34
C THR A 113 0.22 25.79 11.71
N GLN A 114 1.34 26.20 12.32
CA GLN A 114 2.20 27.25 11.81
C GLN A 114 3.35 26.72 10.95
N ARG A 115 3.57 25.41 10.96
CA ARG A 115 4.65 24.80 10.16
C ARG A 115 4.42 24.96 8.66
N VAL A 116 5.49 25.17 7.91
CA VAL A 116 5.47 25.13 6.44
C VAL A 116 4.99 23.74 5.97
N GLY A 117 4.09 23.73 5.00
CA GLY A 117 3.45 22.51 4.49
C GLY A 117 2.19 22.09 5.23
N TYR A 118 1.75 22.82 6.28
CA TYR A 118 0.45 22.60 6.88
C TYR A 118 -0.67 22.88 5.88
N GLU A 119 -1.66 21.99 5.82
CA GLU A 119 -2.79 22.06 4.91
C GLU A 119 -4.10 22.02 5.69
N TRP A 120 -5.10 22.80 5.24
CA TRP A 120 -6.43 22.82 5.84
C TRP A 120 -7.49 23.13 4.79
N ILE A 121 -8.76 22.85 5.13
CA ILE A 121 -9.91 23.24 4.32
C ILE A 121 -10.58 24.47 4.92
N GLY A 122 -11.04 25.39 4.07
CA GLY A 122 -11.86 26.51 4.50
C GLY A 122 -13.30 26.05 4.80
N HIS A 123 -13.75 26.25 6.03
CA HIS A 123 -15.15 26.03 6.37
C HIS A 123 -16.01 27.22 5.93
N SER A 124 -17.32 27.01 5.79
CA SER A 124 -18.29 28.05 5.45
C SER A 124 -19.03 28.52 6.69
N MET A 125 -19.39 29.82 6.76
CA MET A 125 -20.35 30.32 7.72
C MET A 125 -21.76 29.76 7.44
N GLY A 126 -22.06 29.36 6.21
CA GLY A 126 -23.25 28.65 5.77
C GLY A 126 -23.05 27.14 5.67
N ALA A 127 -22.42 26.52 6.66
CA ALA A 127 -22.27 25.08 6.71
C ALA A 127 -23.65 24.38 6.61
N VAL A 128 -23.68 23.23 5.91
CA VAL A 128 -24.87 22.42 5.77
C VAL A 128 -24.78 21.20 6.68
N HIS A 129 -25.93 20.69 7.11
CA HIS A 129 -25.95 19.46 7.88
C HIS A 129 -25.66 18.26 6.96
N TYR A 130 -24.73 17.39 7.33
CA TYR A 130 -24.55 16.09 6.70
C TYR A 130 -25.54 15.11 7.30
N ASP A 131 -26.38 14.54 6.46
CA ASP A 131 -27.32 13.47 6.82
C ASP A 131 -26.71 12.14 6.41
N ASP A 132 -26.20 11.38 7.36
CA ASP A 132 -25.55 10.09 7.16
C ASP A 132 -26.53 8.95 6.76
N SER A 133 -27.85 9.23 6.81
CA SER A 133 -28.87 8.33 6.27
C SER A 133 -28.96 8.38 4.73
N LEU A 134 -28.43 9.44 4.10
CA LEU A 134 -28.42 9.58 2.66
C LEU A 134 -27.37 8.65 2.01
N ALA A 135 -27.72 8.17 0.82
CA ALA A 135 -26.78 7.35 0.04
C ALA A 135 -25.49 8.13 -0.26
N VAL A 136 -24.36 7.51 -0.02
CA VAL A 136 -23.05 8.09 -0.35
C VAL A 136 -22.96 8.35 -1.85
N PRO A 137 -22.53 9.55 -2.27
CA PRO A 137 -22.38 9.89 -3.67
C PRO A 137 -21.49 8.90 -4.43
N ARG A 138 -21.92 8.53 -5.63
CA ARG A 138 -21.17 7.67 -6.56
C ARG A 138 -20.62 8.52 -7.69
N ILE A 139 -19.48 8.09 -8.20
CA ILE A 139 -18.80 8.72 -9.34
C ILE A 139 -18.84 7.75 -10.52
N THR A 140 -19.51 8.17 -11.59
CA THR A 140 -19.55 7.38 -12.84
C THR A 140 -18.21 7.39 -13.50
N ILE A 141 -17.59 6.21 -13.68
CA ILE A 141 -16.35 6.00 -14.43
C ILE A 141 -16.70 5.33 -15.75
N GLY A 142 -16.43 6.02 -16.84
CA GLY A 142 -16.70 5.61 -18.21
C GLY A 142 -16.78 6.84 -19.09
N GLY A 143 -15.89 6.93 -20.08
CA GLY A 143 -15.87 8.00 -21.08
C GLY A 143 -16.85 7.74 -22.23
N PRO A 144 -16.79 8.57 -23.30
CA PRO A 144 -17.73 8.47 -24.42
C PRO A 144 -17.74 7.11 -25.14
N ASP A 145 -16.60 6.41 -25.14
CA ASP A 145 -16.44 5.11 -25.83
C ASP A 145 -16.76 3.91 -24.91
N CYS A 146 -17.11 4.16 -23.65
CA CYS A 146 -17.42 3.12 -22.67
C CYS A 146 -18.88 2.68 -22.81
N LYS A 147 -19.12 1.36 -22.91
CA LYS A 147 -20.49 0.79 -23.02
C LYS A 147 -21.04 0.31 -21.69
N GLN A 148 -20.18 0.12 -20.69
CA GLN A 148 -20.53 -0.43 -19.38
C GLN A 148 -19.93 0.44 -18.26
N PRO A 149 -20.39 1.70 -18.09
CA PRO A 149 -19.86 2.58 -17.05
C PRO A 149 -20.04 1.98 -15.67
N TYR A 150 -19.12 2.33 -14.74
CA TYR A 150 -19.13 1.84 -13.37
C TYR A 150 -19.39 2.96 -12.38
N GLU A 151 -20.38 2.76 -11.51
CA GLU A 151 -20.70 3.67 -10.40
C GLU A 151 -19.78 3.38 -9.20
N SER A 152 -18.67 4.12 -9.13
CA SER A 152 -17.62 3.92 -8.14
C SER A 152 -17.92 4.66 -6.83
N SER A 153 -17.53 4.08 -5.70
CA SER A 153 -17.35 4.84 -4.46
C SER A 153 -16.23 5.87 -4.62
N ILE A 154 -16.31 6.96 -3.87
CA ILE A 154 -15.21 7.96 -3.80
C ILE A 154 -13.95 7.41 -3.11
N PHE A 155 -14.04 6.26 -2.44
CA PHE A 155 -12.93 5.61 -1.73
C PHE A 155 -12.92 4.11 -1.97
N ASN A 156 -11.82 3.55 -2.47
CA ASN A 156 -11.73 2.15 -2.88
C ASN A 156 -10.43 1.47 -2.42
N VAL A 157 -10.40 0.13 -2.52
CA VAL A 157 -9.18 -0.65 -2.25
C VAL A 157 -8.21 -0.53 -3.42
N SER A 158 -7.02 0.02 -3.16
CA SER A 158 -5.95 0.12 -4.15
C SER A 158 -5.33 -1.24 -4.48
N ALA A 159 -4.58 -1.29 -5.57
CA ALA A 159 -3.93 -2.48 -6.11
C ALA A 159 -3.03 -3.20 -5.08
N MET A 160 -3.39 -4.44 -4.77
CA MET A 160 -2.62 -5.37 -3.93
C MET A 160 -2.87 -6.79 -4.43
N SER A 161 -1.81 -7.49 -4.84
CA SER A 161 -1.94 -8.80 -5.49
C SER A 161 -2.04 -9.96 -4.50
N PHE A 162 -2.81 -10.99 -4.87
CA PHE A 162 -2.65 -12.32 -4.28
C PHE A 162 -1.24 -12.85 -4.55
N GLY A 163 -0.62 -13.45 -3.56
CA GLY A 163 0.79 -13.82 -3.55
C GLY A 163 1.65 -12.79 -2.80
N SER A 164 1.41 -11.49 -2.97
CA SER A 164 1.93 -10.48 -2.03
C SER A 164 1.15 -10.49 -0.73
N LEU A 165 -0.17 -10.58 -0.81
CA LEU A 165 -1.09 -10.82 0.30
C LEU A 165 -1.47 -12.29 0.39
N SER A 166 -1.88 -12.74 1.58
CA SER A 166 -2.48 -14.05 1.80
C SER A 166 -3.88 -14.14 1.18
N ASP A 167 -4.35 -15.35 0.97
CA ASP A 167 -5.72 -15.66 0.56
C ASP A 167 -6.74 -15.07 1.53
N ASN A 168 -6.56 -15.22 2.84
CA ASN A 168 -7.45 -14.67 3.86
C ASN A 168 -7.51 -13.14 3.81
N ALA A 169 -6.40 -12.47 3.55
CA ALA A 169 -6.39 -11.01 3.39
C ALA A 169 -7.17 -10.57 2.14
N VAL A 170 -7.00 -11.27 1.01
CA VAL A 170 -7.74 -10.99 -0.24
C VAL A 170 -9.24 -11.23 -0.05
N ARG A 171 -9.64 -12.36 0.58
CA ARG A 171 -11.04 -12.64 0.93
C ARG A 171 -11.64 -11.53 1.78
N ALA A 172 -10.97 -11.14 2.85
CA ALA A 172 -11.45 -10.11 3.76
C ALA A 172 -11.62 -8.75 3.07
N LEU A 173 -10.68 -8.36 2.20
CA LEU A 173 -10.77 -7.14 1.40
C LEU A 173 -11.95 -7.19 0.44
N ASN A 174 -12.12 -8.30 -0.31
CA ASN A 174 -13.20 -8.42 -1.27
C ASN A 174 -14.58 -8.50 -0.60
N LYS A 175 -14.69 -9.25 0.50
CA LYS A 175 -15.93 -9.35 1.29
C LYS A 175 -16.32 -7.99 1.88
N GLY A 176 -15.37 -7.26 2.47
CA GLY A 176 -15.61 -5.90 2.97
C GLY A 176 -15.99 -4.91 1.86
N ALA A 177 -15.36 -5.02 0.70
CA ALA A 177 -15.71 -4.24 -0.49
C ALA A 177 -17.13 -4.53 -0.97
N LYS A 178 -17.53 -5.80 -1.00
CA LYS A 178 -18.92 -6.20 -1.30
C LYS A 178 -19.92 -5.63 -0.32
N MET A 179 -19.63 -5.69 0.98
CA MET A 179 -20.51 -5.15 2.02
C MET A 179 -20.73 -3.63 1.87
N GLY A 180 -19.69 -2.88 1.51
CA GLY A 180 -19.74 -1.42 1.37
C GLY A 180 -20.02 -0.94 -0.05
N GLY A 181 -20.13 -1.84 -1.03
CA GLY A 181 -20.38 -1.49 -2.44
C GLY A 181 -19.24 -0.65 -3.05
N PHE A 182 -17.98 -0.93 -2.72
CA PHE A 182 -16.81 -0.29 -3.31
C PHE A 182 -15.91 -1.29 -4.03
N SER A 183 -14.99 -0.83 -4.87
CA SER A 183 -14.17 -1.71 -5.68
C SER A 183 -12.92 -2.21 -4.97
N HIS A 184 -12.49 -3.42 -5.36
CA HIS A 184 -11.23 -4.02 -4.97
C HIS A 184 -10.33 -4.18 -6.19
N ASN A 185 -9.20 -3.48 -6.23
CA ASN A 185 -8.21 -3.63 -7.29
C ASN A 185 -7.34 -4.86 -7.02
N THR A 186 -7.28 -5.78 -8.00
CA THR A 186 -6.59 -7.07 -7.88
C THR A 186 -5.07 -6.96 -7.75
N GLY A 187 -4.50 -5.79 -8.09
CA GLY A 187 -3.07 -5.71 -8.35
C GLY A 187 -2.65 -6.55 -9.58
N GLU A 188 -1.36 -6.53 -9.89
CA GLU A 188 -0.83 -7.16 -11.11
C GLU A 188 -0.70 -8.69 -11.07
N GLY A 189 -1.08 -9.34 -9.95
CA GLY A 189 -0.92 -10.78 -9.74
C GLY A 189 -2.01 -11.65 -10.36
N SER A 190 -2.81 -11.15 -11.27
CA SER A 190 -4.02 -11.78 -11.83
C SER A 190 -5.22 -11.77 -10.88
N ILE A 191 -6.36 -12.21 -11.39
CA ILE A 191 -7.55 -12.52 -10.61
C ILE A 191 -7.38 -13.91 -10.01
N SER A 192 -7.45 -14.02 -8.69
CA SER A 192 -7.43 -15.29 -7.97
C SER A 192 -8.85 -15.75 -7.62
N PRO A 193 -9.06 -17.03 -7.29
CA PRO A 193 -10.33 -17.52 -6.77
C PRO A 193 -10.83 -16.71 -5.57
N TYR A 194 -9.94 -16.25 -4.73
CA TYR A 194 -10.21 -15.46 -3.51
C TYR A 194 -10.76 -14.06 -3.79
N HIS A 195 -10.41 -13.47 -4.92
CA HIS A 195 -11.05 -12.23 -5.41
C HIS A 195 -12.50 -12.46 -5.84
N LEU A 196 -12.83 -13.68 -6.26
CA LEU A 196 -14.13 -14.01 -6.82
C LEU A 196 -15.12 -14.55 -5.78
N GLU A 197 -14.64 -15.08 -4.66
CA GLU A 197 -15.43 -15.86 -3.70
C GLU A 197 -16.62 -15.08 -3.10
N HIS A 198 -16.43 -13.81 -2.75
CA HIS A 198 -17.47 -13.02 -2.10
C HIS A 198 -18.24 -12.08 -3.04
N GLY A 199 -17.88 -12.04 -4.32
CA GLY A 199 -18.62 -11.30 -5.34
C GLY A 199 -18.55 -9.77 -5.22
N GLY A 200 -17.47 -9.23 -4.62
CA GLY A 200 -17.19 -7.79 -4.64
C GLY A 200 -16.73 -7.33 -6.01
N ASP A 201 -16.99 -6.07 -6.33
CA ASP A 201 -16.61 -5.46 -7.60
C ASP A 201 -15.09 -5.35 -7.73
N LEU A 202 -14.56 -5.76 -8.89
CA LEU A 202 -13.12 -5.81 -9.15
C LEU A 202 -12.68 -4.76 -10.16
N VAL A 203 -11.53 -4.17 -9.90
CA VAL A 203 -10.69 -3.53 -10.91
C VAL A 203 -9.57 -4.50 -11.25
N TRP A 204 -9.59 -5.08 -12.45
CA TRP A 204 -8.53 -6.00 -12.85
C TRP A 204 -7.33 -5.23 -13.37
N GLN A 205 -6.20 -5.33 -12.67
CA GLN A 205 -4.97 -4.65 -13.05
C GLN A 205 -4.09 -5.55 -13.91
N ILE A 206 -3.69 -5.04 -15.07
CA ILE A 206 -2.78 -5.67 -16.03
C ILE A 206 -1.39 -5.05 -15.86
N GLY A 207 -0.45 -5.80 -15.28
CA GLY A 207 0.95 -5.40 -15.18
C GLY A 207 1.76 -5.82 -16.39
N THR A 208 3.04 -5.44 -16.39
CA THR A 208 4.00 -5.73 -17.46
C THR A 208 4.31 -7.21 -17.66
N GLY A 209 4.00 -8.06 -16.65
CA GLY A 209 4.10 -9.51 -16.77
C GLY A 209 2.83 -10.19 -17.31
N TYR A 210 1.76 -9.45 -17.59
CA TYR A 210 0.47 -9.94 -18.13
C TYR A 210 -0.12 -11.14 -17.36
N PHE A 211 0.13 -11.27 -16.08
CA PHE A 211 -0.36 -12.40 -15.28
C PHE A 211 -1.89 -12.53 -15.40
N GLY A 212 -2.34 -13.77 -15.67
CA GLY A 212 -3.73 -14.08 -15.96
C GLY A 212 -4.17 -13.84 -17.40
N CYS A 213 -3.39 -13.13 -18.21
CA CYS A 213 -3.66 -12.94 -19.65
C CYS A 213 -2.37 -12.99 -20.50
N ARG A 214 -1.37 -13.80 -20.08
CA ARG A 214 -0.14 -14.03 -20.83
C ARG A 214 -0.17 -15.37 -21.55
N ASP A 215 0.56 -15.46 -22.68
CA ASP A 215 0.91 -16.73 -23.33
C ASP A 215 2.14 -17.39 -22.67
N GLU A 216 2.63 -18.48 -23.25
CA GLU A 216 3.80 -19.21 -22.77
C GLU A 216 5.10 -18.39 -22.88
N ASP A 217 5.18 -17.46 -23.85
CA ASP A 217 6.33 -16.57 -24.06
C ASP A 217 6.28 -15.32 -23.17
N GLY A 218 5.21 -15.17 -22.39
CA GLY A 218 5.01 -14.02 -21.49
C GLY A 218 4.40 -12.79 -22.16
N ASN A 219 3.89 -12.89 -23.38
CA ASN A 219 3.24 -11.81 -24.11
C ASN A 219 1.74 -11.73 -23.80
N PHE A 220 1.12 -10.60 -24.15
CA PHE A 220 -0.32 -10.43 -23.99
C PHE A 220 -1.12 -11.39 -24.89
N CYS A 221 -2.00 -12.19 -24.27
CA CYS A 221 -2.90 -13.14 -24.94
C CYS A 221 -4.35 -12.63 -24.95
N PRO A 222 -4.89 -12.17 -26.11
CA PRO A 222 -6.25 -11.65 -26.21
C PRO A 222 -7.33 -12.65 -25.80
N LYS A 223 -7.14 -13.94 -26.08
CA LYS A 223 -8.11 -15.00 -25.74
C LYS A 223 -8.23 -15.19 -24.23
N ARG A 224 -7.10 -15.24 -23.51
CA ARG A 224 -7.07 -15.34 -22.02
C ARG A 224 -7.61 -14.06 -21.38
N PHE A 225 -7.29 -12.90 -21.95
CA PHE A 225 -7.84 -11.62 -21.46
C PHE A 225 -9.37 -11.57 -21.61
N ASN A 226 -9.92 -11.90 -22.78
CA ASN A 226 -11.36 -11.89 -23.03
C ASN A 226 -12.09 -12.81 -22.05
N LYS A 227 -11.57 -14.03 -21.83
CA LYS A 227 -12.15 -14.98 -20.87
C LYS A 227 -12.27 -14.39 -19.46
N ASN A 228 -11.21 -13.79 -18.95
CA ASN A 228 -11.19 -13.26 -17.60
C ASN A 228 -11.95 -11.92 -17.46
N SER A 229 -11.88 -11.05 -18.48
CA SER A 229 -12.61 -9.79 -18.48
C SER A 229 -14.12 -9.94 -18.64
N ALA A 230 -14.61 -11.10 -19.13
CA ALA A 230 -16.04 -11.42 -19.26
C ALA A 230 -16.74 -11.62 -17.91
N ASP A 231 -16.01 -11.88 -16.84
CA ASP A 231 -16.59 -12.03 -15.49
C ASP A 231 -17.33 -10.74 -15.08
N LYS A 232 -18.57 -10.91 -14.62
CA LYS A 232 -19.45 -9.78 -14.23
C LYS A 232 -18.94 -8.99 -13.03
N ARG A 233 -18.07 -9.58 -12.19
CA ARG A 233 -17.43 -8.93 -11.05
C ARG A 233 -16.32 -7.98 -11.47
N VAL A 234 -15.69 -8.21 -12.62
CA VAL A 234 -14.71 -7.29 -13.22
C VAL A 234 -15.46 -6.09 -13.80
N LYS A 235 -15.36 -4.94 -13.13
CA LYS A 235 -16.03 -3.70 -13.51
C LYS A 235 -15.15 -2.77 -14.34
N MET A 236 -13.86 -2.77 -14.08
CA MET A 236 -12.89 -1.91 -14.76
C MET A 236 -11.59 -2.65 -15.06
N ILE A 237 -10.87 -2.20 -16.06
CA ILE A 237 -9.53 -2.70 -16.45
C ILE A 237 -8.51 -1.58 -16.25
N GLU A 238 -7.44 -1.87 -15.53
CA GLU A 238 -6.37 -0.89 -15.26
C GLU A 238 -5.02 -1.41 -15.79
N ILE A 239 -4.43 -0.71 -16.76
CA ILE A 239 -3.06 -0.98 -17.25
C ILE A 239 -2.08 -0.35 -16.26
N LYS A 240 -1.21 -1.13 -15.64
CA LYS A 240 -0.18 -0.61 -14.75
C LYS A 240 1.09 -0.27 -15.53
N LEU A 241 1.33 1.02 -15.76
CA LEU A 241 2.58 1.50 -16.36
C LEU A 241 3.70 1.57 -15.30
N SER A 242 3.37 2.08 -14.12
CA SER A 242 4.30 2.18 -12.99
C SER A 242 3.56 2.27 -11.65
N GLN A 243 4.31 2.14 -10.56
CA GLN A 243 3.78 2.34 -9.20
C GLN A 243 4.68 3.29 -8.40
N GLY A 244 4.10 4.06 -7.48
CA GLY A 244 4.81 5.12 -6.77
C GLY A 244 6.02 4.67 -5.97
N ALA A 245 5.97 3.51 -5.33
CA ALA A 245 7.06 3.02 -4.48
C ALA A 245 8.32 2.57 -5.24
N LYS A 246 8.21 2.24 -6.53
CA LYS A 246 9.34 1.83 -7.38
C LYS A 246 9.04 2.08 -8.86
N PRO A 247 8.93 3.34 -9.30
CA PRO A 247 8.65 3.66 -10.70
C PRO A 247 9.80 3.20 -11.59
N GLY A 248 9.46 2.59 -12.75
CA GLY A 248 10.46 2.05 -13.69
C GLY A 248 11.10 0.73 -13.25
N HIS A 249 10.66 0.15 -12.13
CA HIS A 249 11.06 -1.16 -11.66
C HIS A 249 9.85 -2.10 -11.67
N GLY A 250 9.99 -3.28 -12.25
CA GLY A 250 8.93 -4.29 -12.31
C GLY A 250 8.51 -4.81 -10.94
N GLY A 251 7.44 -5.59 -10.93
CA GLY A 251 6.99 -6.31 -9.74
C GLY A 251 7.97 -7.40 -9.35
N ILE A 252 8.16 -7.62 -8.05
CA ILE A 252 8.98 -8.71 -7.52
C ILE A 252 8.09 -9.57 -6.61
N LEU A 253 8.04 -10.87 -6.88
CA LEU A 253 7.50 -11.88 -5.98
C LEU A 253 8.64 -12.82 -5.59
N PRO A 254 9.08 -12.82 -4.32
CA PRO A 254 10.14 -13.71 -3.85
C PRO A 254 9.76 -15.19 -4.00
N ALA A 255 10.77 -16.04 -4.27
CA ALA A 255 10.60 -17.48 -4.47
C ALA A 255 9.84 -18.17 -3.32
N ASN A 256 10.13 -17.78 -2.07
CA ASN A 256 9.46 -18.33 -0.87
C ASN A 256 7.97 -17.97 -0.73
N LYS A 257 7.46 -17.08 -1.58
CA LYS A 257 6.04 -16.74 -1.68
C LYS A 257 5.37 -17.32 -2.91
N ASN A 258 6.15 -17.79 -3.90
CA ASN A 258 5.64 -18.29 -5.16
C ASN A 258 5.27 -19.78 -5.03
N SER A 259 4.12 -20.05 -4.40
CA SER A 259 3.56 -21.39 -4.27
C SER A 259 3.09 -21.95 -5.62
N ILE A 260 2.81 -23.26 -5.69
CA ILE A 260 2.25 -23.93 -6.88
C ILE A 260 0.97 -23.21 -7.33
N GLU A 261 0.05 -22.92 -6.42
CA GLU A 261 -1.20 -22.22 -6.70
C GLU A 261 -0.98 -20.82 -7.32
N ILE A 262 -0.05 -20.05 -6.75
CA ILE A 262 0.28 -18.71 -7.27
C ILE A 262 0.92 -18.81 -8.65
N ALA A 263 1.78 -19.79 -8.85
CA ALA A 263 2.45 -20.05 -10.12
C ALA A 263 1.44 -20.41 -11.23
N GLU A 264 0.46 -21.27 -10.93
CA GLU A 264 -0.63 -21.61 -11.85
C GLU A 264 -1.47 -20.39 -12.23
N ILE A 265 -1.87 -19.54 -11.24
CA ILE A 265 -2.64 -18.32 -11.49
C ILE A 265 -1.88 -17.32 -12.34
N ARG A 266 -0.57 -17.22 -12.15
CA ARG A 266 0.30 -16.29 -12.87
C ARG A 266 0.87 -16.84 -14.17
N HIS A 267 0.75 -18.14 -14.41
CA HIS A 267 1.39 -18.87 -15.51
C HIS A 267 2.92 -18.70 -15.49
N VAL A 268 3.54 -19.06 -14.36
CA VAL A 268 4.99 -19.01 -14.12
C VAL A 268 5.46 -20.28 -13.42
N GLU A 269 6.78 -20.48 -13.31
CA GLU A 269 7.37 -21.62 -12.61
C GLU A 269 7.28 -21.44 -11.08
N ALA A 270 6.80 -22.44 -10.36
CA ALA A 270 6.68 -22.43 -8.91
C ALA A 270 8.04 -22.45 -8.22
N GLY A 271 8.13 -21.83 -7.02
CA GLY A 271 9.36 -21.81 -6.22
C GLY A 271 10.48 -20.95 -6.78
N THR A 272 10.23 -20.19 -7.85
CA THR A 272 11.18 -19.23 -8.42
C THR A 272 10.85 -17.80 -8.05
N THR A 273 11.83 -16.91 -8.03
CA THR A 273 11.58 -15.47 -7.93
C THR A 273 11.00 -14.97 -9.24
N VAL A 274 9.85 -14.32 -9.20
CA VAL A 274 9.18 -13.80 -10.40
C VAL A 274 9.40 -12.30 -10.47
N GLU A 275 10.09 -11.85 -11.52
CA GLU A 275 10.31 -10.43 -11.81
C GLU A 275 9.53 -10.05 -13.07
N SER A 276 8.70 -8.99 -12.95
CA SER A 276 8.01 -8.43 -14.12
C SER A 276 8.95 -7.51 -14.88
N PRO A 277 8.87 -7.47 -16.22
CA PRO A 277 9.61 -6.50 -17.02
C PRO A 277 9.34 -5.04 -16.57
N PRO A 278 10.29 -4.10 -16.79
CA PRO A 278 10.10 -2.70 -16.40
C PRO A 278 9.07 -1.97 -17.28
N ALA A 279 8.80 -2.45 -18.49
CA ALA A 279 7.87 -1.87 -19.46
C ALA A 279 6.99 -2.95 -20.12
N HIS A 280 5.86 -2.53 -20.67
CA HIS A 280 5.00 -3.39 -21.48
C HIS A 280 5.66 -3.71 -22.82
N ASN A 281 5.50 -4.94 -23.30
CA ASN A 281 5.94 -5.34 -24.65
C ASN A 281 4.82 -5.23 -25.70
N ALA A 282 3.55 -5.06 -25.28
CA ALA A 282 2.43 -4.88 -26.19
C ALA A 282 2.39 -3.49 -26.85
N PHE A 283 3.14 -2.54 -26.34
CA PHE A 283 3.29 -1.19 -26.88
C PHE A 283 4.60 -0.56 -26.39
N SER A 284 5.20 0.30 -27.22
CA SER A 284 6.44 1.03 -26.92
C SER A 284 6.29 2.55 -27.06
N THR A 285 5.20 3.00 -27.68
CA THR A 285 4.90 4.42 -27.90
C THR A 285 3.54 4.80 -27.30
N PRO A 286 3.31 6.10 -26.99
CA PRO A 286 2.00 6.58 -26.56
C PRO A 286 0.87 6.31 -27.58
N LEU A 287 1.17 6.31 -28.88
CA LEU A 287 0.17 5.99 -29.92
C LEU A 287 -0.23 4.51 -29.86
N GLU A 288 0.73 3.61 -29.78
CA GLU A 288 0.45 2.18 -29.63
C GLU A 288 -0.30 1.89 -28.35
N MET A 289 0.00 2.61 -27.25
CA MET A 289 -0.75 2.51 -26.00
C MET A 289 -2.23 2.87 -26.20
N MET A 290 -2.56 3.91 -26.97
CA MET A 290 -3.95 4.25 -27.27
C MET A 290 -4.64 3.12 -28.05
N HIS A 291 -3.98 2.53 -29.04
CA HIS A 291 -4.50 1.35 -29.74
C HIS A 291 -4.69 0.15 -28.81
N PHE A 292 -3.78 -0.05 -27.86
CA PHE A 292 -3.92 -1.12 -26.87
C PHE A 292 -5.12 -0.88 -25.94
N ILE A 293 -5.38 0.36 -25.49
CA ILE A 293 -6.58 0.73 -24.73
C ILE A 293 -7.86 0.39 -25.51
N THR A 294 -7.93 0.77 -26.79
CA THR A 294 -9.06 0.42 -27.66
C THR A 294 -9.27 -1.08 -27.72
N LYS A 295 -8.20 -1.84 -27.97
CA LYS A 295 -8.24 -3.31 -28.03
C LYS A 295 -8.76 -3.93 -26.74
N LEU A 296 -8.29 -3.46 -25.56
CA LEU A 296 -8.77 -3.97 -24.28
C LEU A 296 -10.25 -3.62 -24.04
N ARG A 297 -10.69 -2.42 -24.43
CA ARG A 297 -12.09 -2.01 -24.32
C ARG A 297 -13.00 -2.90 -25.19
N GLU A 298 -12.62 -3.19 -26.41
CA GLU A 298 -13.34 -4.11 -27.31
C GLU A 298 -13.41 -5.52 -26.73
N LEU A 299 -12.26 -6.08 -26.33
CA LEU A 299 -12.16 -7.43 -25.77
C LEU A 299 -12.92 -7.60 -24.44
N SER A 300 -13.08 -6.53 -23.66
CA SER A 300 -13.84 -6.55 -22.40
C SER A 300 -15.34 -6.29 -22.57
N GLY A 301 -15.82 -6.14 -23.83
CA GLY A 301 -17.23 -5.82 -24.11
C GLY A 301 -17.60 -4.37 -23.78
N GLY A 302 -16.65 -3.45 -23.78
CA GLY A 302 -16.87 -2.03 -23.57
C GLY A 302 -16.81 -1.58 -22.11
N LYS A 303 -16.15 -2.33 -21.23
CA LYS A 303 -15.88 -1.92 -19.84
C LYS A 303 -14.91 -0.73 -19.81
N PRO A 304 -14.91 0.09 -18.74
CA PRO A 304 -13.95 1.16 -18.55
C PRO A 304 -12.51 0.63 -18.56
N VAL A 305 -11.66 1.23 -19.40
CA VAL A 305 -10.23 0.93 -19.48
C VAL A 305 -9.44 2.18 -19.15
N GLY A 306 -8.61 2.10 -18.13
CA GLY A 306 -7.71 3.17 -17.73
C GLY A 306 -6.29 2.67 -17.52
N PHE A 307 -5.44 3.56 -17.04
CA PHE A 307 -4.07 3.20 -16.66
C PHE A 307 -3.63 3.85 -15.36
N LYS A 308 -2.64 3.22 -14.72
CA LYS A 308 -1.99 3.72 -13.51
C LYS A 308 -0.55 4.08 -13.78
N LEU A 309 -0.12 5.26 -13.31
CA LEU A 309 1.26 5.70 -13.40
C LEU A 309 1.72 6.41 -12.13
N SER A 310 3.01 6.33 -11.85
CA SER A 310 3.73 7.34 -11.06
C SER A 310 4.37 8.32 -12.05
N VAL A 311 4.12 9.61 -11.88
CA VAL A 311 4.68 10.63 -12.77
C VAL A 311 6.20 10.72 -12.57
N GLY A 312 6.93 10.54 -13.66
CA GLY A 312 8.36 10.77 -13.74
C GLY A 312 8.66 12.05 -14.52
N ARG A 313 9.02 11.90 -15.79
CA ARG A 313 9.23 13.04 -16.68
C ARG A 313 7.90 13.61 -17.15
N LYS A 314 7.67 14.88 -16.86
CA LYS A 314 6.45 15.61 -17.24
C LYS A 314 6.16 15.55 -18.74
N SER A 315 7.22 15.62 -19.58
CA SER A 315 7.12 15.55 -21.05
C SER A 315 6.50 14.24 -21.55
N GLU A 316 6.72 13.12 -20.85
CA GLU A 316 6.16 11.82 -21.24
C GLU A 316 4.64 11.79 -21.06
N PHE A 317 4.13 12.31 -19.94
CA PHE A 317 2.68 12.43 -19.75
C PHE A 317 2.03 13.39 -20.76
N VAL A 318 2.71 14.51 -21.08
CA VAL A 318 2.27 15.42 -22.15
C VAL A 318 2.23 14.70 -23.50
N ALA A 319 3.21 13.82 -23.80
CA ALA A 319 3.20 13.01 -25.04
C ALA A 319 2.02 12.04 -25.07
N VAL A 320 1.65 11.44 -23.92
CA VAL A 320 0.43 10.61 -23.81
C VAL A 320 -0.82 11.43 -24.10
N CYS A 321 -0.95 12.64 -23.56
CA CYS A 321 -2.09 13.52 -23.87
C CYS A 321 -2.15 13.93 -25.35
N LYS A 322 -0.99 14.22 -25.97
CA LYS A 322 -0.92 14.47 -27.43
C LYS A 322 -1.36 13.26 -28.24
N ALA A 323 -1.02 12.03 -27.81
CA ALA A 323 -1.47 10.82 -28.47
C ALA A 323 -2.99 10.65 -28.36
N MET A 324 -3.59 10.94 -27.17
CA MET A 324 -5.05 10.96 -27.01
C MET A 324 -5.74 11.92 -27.98
N VAL A 325 -5.23 13.14 -28.10
CA VAL A 325 -5.79 14.15 -29.03
C VAL A 325 -5.62 13.69 -30.48
N LYS A 326 -4.45 13.17 -30.83
CA LYS A 326 -4.15 12.73 -32.23
C LYS A 326 -5.00 11.54 -32.66
N THR A 327 -5.24 10.57 -31.75
CA THR A 327 -6.00 9.35 -32.06
C THR A 327 -7.50 9.50 -31.83
N GLY A 328 -7.92 10.49 -31.03
CA GLY A 328 -9.28 10.60 -30.52
C GLY A 328 -9.61 9.60 -29.41
N VAL A 329 -8.72 8.64 -29.11
CA VAL A 329 -8.91 7.61 -28.09
C VAL A 329 -8.57 8.18 -26.72
N LYS A 330 -9.47 7.98 -25.75
CA LYS A 330 -9.29 8.42 -24.35
C LYS A 330 -9.40 7.22 -23.42
N PRO A 331 -8.53 7.09 -22.40
CA PRO A 331 -8.81 6.19 -21.27
C PRO A 331 -10.03 6.69 -20.52
N ASP A 332 -10.75 5.80 -19.86
CA ASP A 332 -11.91 6.17 -19.04
C ASP A 332 -11.48 6.77 -17.69
N PHE A 333 -10.30 6.36 -17.22
CA PHE A 333 -9.70 6.88 -16.00
C PHE A 333 -8.18 6.81 -16.02
N ILE A 334 -7.55 7.63 -15.16
CA ILE A 334 -6.11 7.63 -14.90
C ILE A 334 -5.87 7.59 -13.41
N THR A 335 -5.18 6.55 -12.92
CA THR A 335 -4.75 6.45 -11.53
C THR A 335 -3.36 7.07 -11.37
N VAL A 336 -3.29 8.17 -10.64
CA VAL A 336 -2.04 8.86 -10.27
C VAL A 336 -1.54 8.28 -8.96
N ASP A 337 -0.40 7.58 -9.00
CA ASP A 337 0.21 6.93 -7.83
C ASP A 337 1.44 7.74 -7.38
N GLY A 338 1.35 8.37 -6.21
CA GLY A 338 2.42 9.22 -5.68
C GLY A 338 3.68 8.43 -5.33
N GLY A 339 4.86 9.08 -5.43
CA GLY A 339 6.15 8.50 -5.06
C GLY A 339 6.22 7.98 -3.62
N GLU A 340 5.37 8.50 -2.73
CA GLU A 340 5.18 8.00 -1.37
C GLU A 340 4.30 6.74 -1.28
N GLY A 341 3.89 6.15 -2.39
CA GLY A 341 3.12 4.91 -2.46
C GLY A 341 3.78 3.73 -1.73
N GLY A 342 3.03 2.66 -1.49
CA GLY A 342 3.52 1.47 -0.80
C GLY A 342 3.85 0.33 -1.75
N THR A 343 4.69 -0.59 -1.27
CA THR A 343 5.00 -1.86 -1.94
C THR A 343 5.34 -2.92 -0.91
N GLY A 344 5.24 -4.20 -1.28
CA GLY A 344 5.74 -5.31 -0.46
C GLY A 344 7.26 -5.46 -0.51
N ALA A 345 7.89 -5.10 -1.63
CA ALA A 345 9.33 -5.18 -1.82
C ALA A 345 9.80 -4.15 -2.83
N ALA A 346 10.80 -3.35 -2.47
CA ALA A 346 11.49 -2.41 -3.35
C ALA A 346 12.89 -2.09 -2.79
N PRO A 347 13.86 -1.77 -3.64
CA PRO A 347 15.09 -1.15 -3.19
C PRO A 347 14.81 0.17 -2.47
N LEU A 348 15.60 0.48 -1.44
CA LEU A 348 15.42 1.66 -0.58
C LEU A 348 15.47 2.97 -1.38
N GLU A 349 16.38 3.03 -2.34
CA GLU A 349 16.60 4.20 -3.20
C GLU A 349 15.34 4.54 -4.00
N TYR A 350 14.67 3.52 -4.55
CA TYR A 350 13.41 3.71 -5.28
C TYR A 350 12.33 4.26 -4.36
N SER A 351 12.14 3.65 -3.19
CA SER A 351 11.08 4.05 -2.26
C SER A 351 11.25 5.46 -1.69
N ASN A 352 12.49 5.97 -1.63
CA ASN A 352 12.79 7.26 -1.02
C ASN A 352 13.14 8.37 -2.01
N SER A 353 13.51 8.03 -3.25
CA SER A 353 14.17 9.02 -4.13
C SER A 353 13.65 9.02 -5.57
N VAL A 354 12.74 8.13 -5.95
CA VAL A 354 12.23 8.03 -7.33
C VAL A 354 10.71 8.23 -7.36
N GLY A 355 10.25 9.00 -8.35
CA GLY A 355 8.83 9.31 -8.53
C GLY A 355 8.39 10.61 -7.89
N MET A 356 7.43 11.27 -8.53
CA MET A 356 6.86 12.53 -8.04
C MET A 356 5.88 12.25 -6.91
N PRO A 357 5.92 13.03 -5.78
CA PRO A 357 4.90 12.93 -4.74
C PRO A 357 3.49 13.16 -5.28
N LEU A 358 2.49 12.52 -4.64
CA LEU A 358 1.10 12.51 -5.13
C LEU A 358 0.55 13.92 -5.38
N ARG A 359 0.75 14.83 -4.44
CA ARG A 359 0.19 16.17 -4.54
C ARG A 359 0.67 16.91 -5.80
N GLU A 360 1.97 16.91 -6.02
CA GLU A 360 2.60 17.55 -7.17
C GLU A 360 2.22 16.85 -8.48
N ALA A 361 2.17 15.51 -8.46
CA ALA A 361 1.76 14.69 -9.59
C ALA A 361 0.28 14.93 -9.95
N LEU A 362 -0.60 15.01 -8.95
CA LEU A 362 -2.03 15.21 -9.15
C LEU A 362 -2.32 16.60 -9.73
N VAL A 363 -1.70 17.66 -9.16
CA VAL A 363 -1.82 19.02 -9.71
C VAL A 363 -1.38 19.03 -11.17
N PHE A 364 -0.21 18.47 -11.47
CA PHE A 364 0.32 18.43 -12.83
C PHE A 364 -0.59 17.67 -13.80
N VAL A 365 -1.05 16.47 -13.43
CA VAL A 365 -1.91 15.63 -14.29
C VAL A 365 -3.23 16.33 -14.58
N VAL A 366 -3.89 16.88 -13.54
CA VAL A 366 -5.17 17.57 -13.69
C VAL A 366 -5.02 18.81 -14.56
N ASP A 367 -3.96 19.62 -14.37
CA ASP A 367 -3.71 20.81 -15.17
C ASP A 367 -3.45 20.49 -16.64
N VAL A 368 -2.65 19.45 -16.92
CA VAL A 368 -2.37 19.00 -18.29
C VAL A 368 -3.65 18.47 -18.96
N LEU A 369 -4.43 17.62 -18.27
CA LEU A 369 -5.70 17.12 -18.83
C LEU A 369 -6.68 18.26 -19.09
N THR A 370 -6.74 19.26 -18.22
CA THR A 370 -7.58 20.45 -18.40
C THR A 370 -7.11 21.29 -19.60
N GLY A 371 -5.80 21.53 -19.70
CA GLY A 371 -5.21 22.29 -20.80
C GLY A 371 -5.40 21.64 -22.17
N PHE A 372 -5.47 20.30 -22.24
CA PHE A 372 -5.79 19.57 -23.47
C PHE A 372 -7.30 19.36 -23.68
N GLY A 373 -8.18 19.84 -22.79
CA GLY A 373 -9.63 19.64 -22.87
C GLY A 373 -10.09 18.19 -22.58
N LEU A 374 -9.24 17.37 -21.96
CA LEU A 374 -9.48 15.94 -21.75
C LEU A 374 -10.12 15.63 -20.38
N LYS A 375 -9.97 16.52 -19.37
CA LYS A 375 -10.38 16.24 -17.98
C LYS A 375 -11.86 15.89 -17.83
N LYS A 376 -12.73 16.48 -18.68
CA LYS A 376 -14.19 16.24 -18.63
C LYS A 376 -14.57 14.79 -18.97
N ASP A 377 -13.78 14.13 -19.82
CA ASP A 377 -14.03 12.76 -20.31
C ASP A 377 -13.24 11.70 -19.54
N ILE A 378 -12.22 12.11 -18.76
CA ILE A 378 -11.30 11.20 -18.06
C ILE A 378 -11.39 11.42 -16.56
N LYS A 379 -11.75 10.39 -15.81
CA LYS A 379 -11.74 10.44 -14.34
C LYS A 379 -10.33 10.26 -13.80
N VAL A 380 -9.96 11.04 -12.78
CA VAL A 380 -8.65 10.97 -12.14
C VAL A 380 -8.79 10.31 -10.77
N ILE A 381 -8.03 9.24 -10.55
CA ILE A 381 -8.00 8.49 -9.29
C ILE A 381 -6.70 8.81 -8.55
N ALA A 382 -6.79 9.31 -7.33
CA ALA A 382 -5.61 9.59 -6.49
C ALA A 382 -5.23 8.36 -5.65
N SER A 383 -3.96 7.96 -5.68
CA SER A 383 -3.41 6.84 -4.91
C SER A 383 -2.07 7.24 -4.26
N GLY A 384 -1.96 7.15 -2.95
CA GLY A 384 -0.75 7.46 -2.19
C GLY A 384 -1.06 8.03 -0.80
N LYS A 385 -0.79 7.26 0.26
CA LYS A 385 -0.98 7.65 1.69
C LYS A 385 -2.34 8.30 2.01
N THR A 386 -3.40 7.86 1.36
CA THR A 386 -4.77 8.31 1.62
C THR A 386 -5.37 7.49 2.75
N PHE A 387 -5.60 8.08 3.93
CA PHE A 387 -5.97 7.37 5.16
C PHE A 387 -7.23 7.92 5.85
N THR A 388 -7.55 9.21 5.67
CA THR A 388 -8.61 9.91 6.42
C THR A 388 -9.51 10.70 5.49
N GLY A 389 -10.67 11.13 5.96
CA GLY A 389 -11.58 12.01 5.21
C GLY A 389 -10.89 13.28 4.72
N PHE A 390 -10.01 13.88 5.52
CA PHE A 390 -9.24 15.05 5.08
C PHE A 390 -8.33 14.75 3.89
N HIS A 391 -7.70 13.56 3.84
CA HIS A 391 -6.89 13.19 2.67
C HIS A 391 -7.75 13.05 1.41
N LEU A 392 -8.98 12.52 1.53
CA LEU A 392 -9.92 12.45 0.42
C LEU A 392 -10.30 13.87 -0.03
N VAL A 393 -10.81 14.70 0.88
CA VAL A 393 -11.19 16.09 0.57
C VAL A 393 -10.08 16.86 -0.10
N LYS A 394 -8.85 16.76 0.41
CA LYS A 394 -7.68 17.39 -0.20
C LYS A 394 -7.45 16.94 -1.64
N ASN A 395 -7.45 15.64 -1.90
CA ASN A 395 -7.19 15.09 -3.23
C ASN A 395 -8.33 15.44 -4.21
N LEU A 396 -9.59 15.39 -3.75
CA LEU A 396 -10.76 15.79 -4.54
C LEU A 396 -10.71 17.30 -4.85
N SER A 397 -10.36 18.15 -3.88
CA SER A 397 -10.18 19.58 -4.11
C SER A 397 -9.11 19.91 -5.14
N ILE A 398 -8.04 19.12 -5.24
CA ILE A 398 -6.99 19.29 -6.25
C ILE A 398 -7.49 18.91 -7.66
N GLY A 399 -8.51 18.04 -7.75
CA GLY A 399 -9.14 17.65 -9.00
C GLY A 399 -9.15 16.14 -9.28
N ALA A 400 -8.86 15.31 -8.27
CA ALA A 400 -9.20 13.90 -8.33
C ALA A 400 -10.72 13.73 -8.28
N ASP A 401 -11.24 12.66 -8.90
CA ASP A 401 -12.65 12.28 -8.83
C ASP A 401 -12.87 11.18 -7.77
N VAL A 402 -11.84 10.32 -7.56
CA VAL A 402 -11.88 9.16 -6.68
C VAL A 402 -10.52 8.99 -5.99
N CYS A 403 -10.52 8.34 -4.83
CA CYS A 403 -9.31 8.02 -4.08
C CYS A 403 -9.19 6.51 -3.82
N ASN A 404 -7.97 5.99 -3.93
CA ASN A 404 -7.64 4.61 -3.61
C ASN A 404 -6.68 4.52 -2.42
N SER A 405 -6.83 3.49 -1.58
CA SER A 405 -5.96 3.24 -0.42
C SER A 405 -5.54 1.77 -0.35
N ALA A 406 -4.23 1.51 -0.35
CA ALA A 406 -3.67 0.18 -0.08
C ALA A 406 -3.36 0.03 1.41
N ARG A 407 -2.37 0.79 1.92
CA ARG A 407 -1.88 0.67 3.30
C ARG A 407 -2.92 1.02 4.34
N GLY A 408 -3.85 1.95 4.05
CA GLY A 408 -4.98 2.22 4.93
C GLY A 408 -5.86 0.97 5.13
N MET A 409 -6.17 0.26 4.06
CA MET A 409 -6.90 -1.00 4.11
C MET A 409 -6.10 -2.11 4.81
N MET A 410 -4.77 -2.18 4.59
CA MET A 410 -3.92 -3.13 5.32
C MET A 410 -3.93 -2.86 6.83
N VAL A 411 -3.83 -1.60 7.26
CA VAL A 411 -3.92 -1.25 8.69
C VAL A 411 -5.31 -1.58 9.24
N ALA A 412 -6.38 -1.37 8.49
CA ALA A 412 -7.73 -1.77 8.87
C ALA A 412 -7.88 -3.30 9.02
N LEU A 413 -7.20 -4.11 8.19
CA LEU A 413 -7.08 -5.56 8.37
C LEU A 413 -6.37 -5.93 9.69
N GLY A 414 -5.54 -5.06 10.24
CA GLY A 414 -4.77 -5.29 11.46
C GLY A 414 -3.25 -5.29 11.25
N CYS A 415 -2.73 -4.73 10.16
CA CYS A 415 -1.29 -4.56 9.94
C CYS A 415 -0.67 -3.72 11.06
N VAL A 416 0.36 -4.24 11.71
CA VAL A 416 1.09 -3.58 12.82
C VAL A 416 2.34 -2.83 12.34
N GLN A 417 2.54 -2.70 11.04
CA GLN A 417 3.70 -2.04 10.44
C GLN A 417 5.04 -2.68 10.86
N SER A 418 5.10 -4.01 10.88
CA SER A 418 6.33 -4.77 11.19
C SER A 418 7.41 -4.65 10.11
N LEU A 419 7.08 -4.17 8.90
CA LEU A 419 7.98 -3.95 7.78
C LEU A 419 8.71 -5.20 7.25
N VAL A 420 8.13 -6.38 7.47
CA VAL A 420 8.64 -7.68 6.98
C VAL A 420 7.78 -8.26 5.86
N CYS A 421 7.15 -7.41 5.05
CA CYS A 421 6.24 -7.85 3.98
C CYS A 421 6.93 -8.66 2.88
N ASN A 422 8.23 -8.54 2.72
CA ASN A 422 9.05 -9.24 1.71
C ASN A 422 9.66 -10.56 2.20
N THR A 423 9.58 -10.88 3.50
CA THR A 423 10.24 -12.06 4.08
C THR A 423 9.36 -13.30 4.17
N ASN A 424 8.05 -13.16 3.91
CA ASN A 424 7.03 -14.18 4.17
C ASN A 424 6.70 -14.42 5.66
N GLU A 425 7.24 -13.61 6.58
CA GLU A 425 7.12 -13.73 8.05
C GLU A 425 6.18 -12.67 8.65
N CYS A 426 5.16 -12.26 7.91
CA CYS A 426 4.21 -11.26 8.40
C CYS A 426 3.42 -11.78 9.61
N PRO A 427 3.62 -11.20 10.83
CA PRO A 427 3.05 -11.75 12.06
C PRO A 427 1.52 -11.62 12.16
N THR A 428 0.91 -10.84 11.27
CA THR A 428 -0.54 -10.61 11.26
C THR A 428 -1.26 -11.41 10.17
N GLY A 429 -0.56 -12.31 9.46
CA GLY A 429 -1.14 -13.15 8.44
C GLY A 429 -1.55 -12.43 7.14
N ILE A 430 -1.22 -11.13 7.01
CA ILE A 430 -1.65 -10.32 5.86
C ILE A 430 -0.74 -10.52 4.64
N ALA A 431 0.58 -10.37 4.81
CA ALA A 431 1.55 -10.38 3.71
C ALA A 431 2.45 -11.63 3.77
N THR A 432 1.84 -12.79 3.90
CA THR A 432 2.52 -14.10 4.01
C THR A 432 1.73 -15.18 3.28
N GLN A 433 2.41 -16.24 2.87
CA GLN A 433 1.82 -17.49 2.38
C GLN A 433 1.97 -18.62 3.40
N ASP A 434 2.62 -18.37 4.54
CA ASP A 434 2.79 -19.33 5.62
C ASP A 434 1.42 -19.71 6.22
N PRO A 435 1.05 -21.02 6.24
CA PRO A 435 -0.26 -21.47 6.73
C PRO A 435 -0.52 -21.14 8.20
N GLU A 436 0.51 -21.19 9.07
CA GLU A 436 0.36 -20.90 10.49
C GLU A 436 0.10 -19.42 10.74
N LEU A 437 0.86 -18.56 10.05
CA LEU A 437 0.71 -17.12 10.18
C LEU A 437 -0.62 -16.62 9.61
N LYS A 438 -1.02 -17.10 8.43
CA LYS A 438 -2.28 -16.65 7.81
C LYS A 438 -3.53 -17.17 8.54
N ALA A 439 -3.45 -18.27 9.29
CA ALA A 439 -4.55 -18.78 10.10
C ALA A 439 -5.00 -17.79 11.20
N GLY A 440 -4.09 -16.91 11.66
CA GLY A 440 -4.42 -15.84 12.59
C GLY A 440 -5.32 -14.73 12.03
N LEU A 441 -5.54 -14.68 10.71
CA LEU A 441 -6.40 -13.70 10.05
C LEU A 441 -7.80 -14.28 9.82
N VAL A 442 -8.76 -13.91 10.68
CA VAL A 442 -10.16 -14.33 10.57
C VAL A 442 -10.91 -13.46 9.58
N VAL A 443 -11.32 -14.01 8.45
CA VAL A 443 -11.91 -13.30 7.30
C VAL A 443 -13.14 -12.48 7.69
N GLU A 444 -14.06 -13.03 8.49
CA GLU A 444 -15.31 -12.39 8.90
C GLU A 444 -15.06 -11.10 9.70
N ASP A 445 -14.21 -11.16 10.73
CA ASP A 445 -13.84 -9.99 11.53
C ASP A 445 -13.15 -8.95 10.68
N LYS A 446 -12.22 -9.37 9.83
CA LYS A 446 -11.43 -8.43 9.00
C LYS A 446 -12.26 -7.80 7.88
N ALA A 447 -13.20 -8.51 7.29
CA ALA A 447 -14.14 -7.97 6.32
C ALA A 447 -15.01 -6.87 6.94
N LEU A 448 -15.52 -7.10 8.15
CA LEU A 448 -16.28 -6.08 8.88
C LEU A 448 -15.44 -4.84 9.20
N ARG A 449 -14.14 -5.02 9.54
CA ARG A 449 -13.20 -3.91 9.76
C ARG A 449 -12.97 -3.08 8.50
N ILE A 450 -12.80 -3.74 7.35
CA ILE A 450 -12.64 -3.08 6.05
C ILE A 450 -13.89 -2.26 5.71
N PHE A 451 -15.06 -2.85 5.86
CA PHE A 451 -16.34 -2.18 5.64
C PHE A 451 -16.48 -0.93 6.54
N ARG A 452 -16.28 -1.09 7.86
CA ARG A 452 -16.39 0.02 8.83
C ARG A 452 -15.38 1.13 8.56
N TYR A 453 -14.13 0.77 8.27
CA TYR A 453 -13.10 1.76 7.96
C TYR A 453 -13.45 2.56 6.70
N HIS A 454 -13.94 1.89 5.65
CA HIS A 454 -14.42 2.57 4.44
C HIS A 454 -15.55 3.52 4.78
N GLN A 455 -16.64 3.02 5.36
CA GLN A 455 -17.83 3.80 5.67
C GLN A 455 -17.49 5.02 6.54
N LYS A 456 -16.85 4.83 7.69
CA LYS A 456 -16.46 5.92 8.59
C LYS A 456 -15.52 6.95 7.95
N THR A 457 -14.69 6.53 7.00
CA THR A 457 -13.81 7.46 6.27
C THR A 457 -14.59 8.27 5.24
N VAL A 458 -15.56 7.66 4.58
CA VAL A 458 -16.45 8.37 3.65
C VAL A 458 -17.37 9.32 4.41
N ASP A 459 -17.97 8.89 5.53
CA ASP A 459 -18.80 9.75 6.40
C ASP A 459 -18.00 10.99 6.84
N ALA A 460 -16.78 10.80 7.34
CA ALA A 460 -15.90 11.91 7.72
C ALA A 460 -15.52 12.82 6.53
N THR A 461 -15.47 12.27 5.31
CA THR A 461 -15.25 13.07 4.09
C THR A 461 -16.46 13.96 3.81
N MET A 462 -17.66 13.39 3.87
CA MET A 462 -18.90 14.13 3.62
C MET A 462 -19.18 15.18 4.71
N ASP A 463 -18.86 14.87 5.96
CA ASP A 463 -18.97 15.82 7.07
C ASP A 463 -18.06 17.05 6.86
N ILE A 464 -16.80 16.84 6.43
CA ILE A 464 -15.89 17.94 6.08
C ILE A 464 -16.41 18.74 4.87
N ILE A 465 -16.94 18.08 3.84
CA ILE A 465 -17.54 18.73 2.66
C ILE A 465 -18.71 19.60 3.09
N SER A 466 -19.58 19.11 3.96
CA SER A 466 -20.73 19.81 4.50
C SER A 466 -20.33 21.00 5.36
N SER A 467 -19.23 20.89 6.13
CA SER A 467 -18.68 22.02 6.89
C SER A 467 -18.17 23.15 5.98
N ALA A 468 -17.76 22.83 4.75
CA ALA A 468 -17.41 23.82 3.73
C ALA A 468 -18.64 24.41 2.99
N GLY A 469 -19.86 24.06 3.40
CA GLY A 469 -21.11 24.54 2.78
C GLY A 469 -21.47 23.80 1.49
N LEU A 470 -20.85 22.67 1.22
CA LEU A 470 -21.05 21.90 -0.01
C LEU A 470 -21.88 20.64 0.26
N LYS A 471 -22.64 20.19 -0.75
CA LYS A 471 -23.51 19.00 -0.66
C LYS A 471 -22.97 17.78 -1.41
N HIS A 472 -21.99 17.96 -2.31
CA HIS A 472 -21.49 16.89 -3.16
C HIS A 472 -19.97 17.02 -3.36
N PRO A 473 -19.23 15.91 -3.45
CA PRO A 473 -17.80 15.93 -3.69
C PRO A 473 -17.37 16.66 -4.96
N ASP A 474 -18.17 16.63 -6.02
CA ASP A 474 -17.88 17.29 -7.30
C ASP A 474 -17.88 18.84 -7.21
N HIS A 475 -18.42 19.41 -6.12
CA HIS A 475 -18.36 20.84 -5.87
C HIS A 475 -17.03 21.29 -5.26
N LEU A 476 -16.20 20.35 -4.80
CA LEU A 476 -14.86 20.64 -4.31
C LEU A 476 -13.97 21.16 -5.44
N ASN A 477 -13.19 22.18 -5.14
CA ASN A 477 -12.18 22.72 -6.05
C ASN A 477 -11.04 23.34 -5.26
N ARG A 478 -10.02 23.83 -5.92
CA ARG A 478 -8.78 24.34 -5.29
C ARG A 478 -8.98 25.53 -4.38
N SER A 479 -10.08 26.28 -4.51
CA SER A 479 -10.35 27.42 -3.62
C SER A 479 -10.78 27.01 -2.21
N HIS A 480 -11.10 25.73 -1.99
CA HIS A 480 -11.48 25.20 -0.68
C HIS A 480 -10.29 24.69 0.15
N ILE A 481 -9.15 24.42 -0.47
CA ILE A 481 -7.96 23.87 0.19
C ILE A 481 -6.83 24.88 0.24
N PHE A 482 -6.21 25.04 1.40
CA PHE A 482 -5.14 25.97 1.64
C PHE A 482 -3.89 25.25 2.12
N ARG A 483 -2.74 25.81 1.80
CA ARG A 483 -1.43 25.34 2.28
C ARG A 483 -0.53 26.48 2.65
N ARG A 484 0.14 26.36 3.79
CA ARG A 484 1.22 27.27 4.18
C ARG A 484 2.48 26.94 3.38
N ILE A 485 2.93 27.88 2.55
CA ILE A 485 4.11 27.70 1.67
C ILE A 485 5.37 28.22 2.38
N SER A 486 5.24 29.30 3.10
CA SER A 486 6.28 29.87 3.95
C SER A 486 5.68 30.33 5.27
N GLN A 487 6.45 30.95 6.14
CA GLN A 487 5.91 31.51 7.39
C GLN A 487 4.87 32.62 7.17
N THR A 488 4.97 33.33 6.05
CA THR A 488 4.14 34.48 5.73
C THR A 488 3.22 34.27 4.52
N GLU A 489 3.37 33.18 3.78
CA GLU A 489 2.63 32.94 2.53
C GLU A 489 1.75 31.69 2.62
N ILE A 490 0.50 31.84 2.20
CA ILE A 490 -0.53 30.80 2.08
C ILE A 490 -0.95 30.75 0.61
N LYS A 491 -1.10 29.56 0.08
CA LYS A 491 -1.62 29.31 -1.28
C LYS A 491 -2.85 28.43 -1.25
#